data_f88bf9085e830314a526bc3d23856c77
#
_entry.id   f88bf9085e830314a526bc3d23856c77
#
_cell.length_a   1.000
_cell.length_b   1.000
_cell.length_c   1.000
_cell.angle_alpha   90.00
_cell.angle_beta   90.00
_cell.angle_gamma   90.00
#
_symmetry.space_group_name_H-M   'P 1'
#
loop_
_entity.id
_entity.type
_entity.pdbx_description
1 polymer ?
#
loop_
_entity_poly.entity_id
_entity_poly.type
_entity_poly.pdbx_seq_one_letter_code
_entity_poly.pdbx_strand_id
1 'polypeptide(L)'
;MTPGGFVLPLLKLAGEDPAHLPGWPGLTLARLRARQAVETPARRLYLVLEGELLIDLASGHYLHLHPGDAAQVEEAHTLVPVAQAVVLEWKPSS
;
A
#
# COMPACT_ATOMS: atom_id res chain seq x y z
N MET A 1 25.64 9.93 19.47
CA MET A 1 25.40 8.49 19.33
C MET A 1 24.02 8.27 18.73
N THR A 2 23.93 7.48 17.68
CA THR A 2 22.66 7.17 17.05
C THR A 2 21.99 6.02 17.82
N PRO A 3 20.73 6.15 18.24
CA PRO A 3 20.04 5.06 18.92
C PRO A 3 19.85 3.86 17.99
N GLY A 4 19.72 2.67 18.57
CA GLY A 4 19.50 1.44 17.82
C GLY A 4 18.10 1.31 17.23
N GLY A 5 17.26 2.31 17.42
CA GLY A 5 15.92 2.31 16.84
C GLY A 5 15.36 3.72 16.76
N PHE A 6 14.38 3.90 15.90
CA PHE A 6 13.71 5.19 15.73
C PHE A 6 12.28 4.99 15.25
N VAL A 7 11.46 6.02 15.42
CA VAL A 7 10.04 5.99 15.03
C VAL A 7 9.86 6.62 13.67
N LEU A 8 9.10 5.93 12.80
CA LEU A 8 8.70 6.47 11.51
C LEU A 8 7.22 6.89 11.61
N PRO A 9 6.92 8.20 11.57
CA PRO A 9 5.53 8.66 11.64
C PRO A 9 4.84 8.49 10.28
N LEU A 10 4.35 7.29 10.01
CA LEU A 10 3.89 6.91 8.68
C LEU A 10 2.79 7.80 8.12
N LEU A 11 1.80 8.20 8.95
CA LEU A 11 0.72 9.05 8.46
C LEU A 11 1.21 10.43 8.06
N LYS A 12 2.25 10.94 8.71
CA LYS A 12 2.84 12.22 8.35
C LYS A 12 3.73 12.13 7.11
N LEU A 13 4.34 10.95 6.91
CA LEU A 13 5.22 10.74 5.77
C LEU A 13 4.46 10.44 4.48
N ALA A 14 3.21 10.00 4.61
CA ALA A 14 2.42 9.61 3.45
C ALA A 14 1.98 10.83 2.64
N GLY A 15 2.47 10.93 1.42
CA GLY A 15 2.10 11.97 0.47
C GLY A 15 1.49 11.35 -0.78
N GLU A 16 1.15 12.19 -1.75
CA GLU A 16 0.60 11.71 -3.02
C GLU A 16 1.65 10.92 -3.82
N ASP A 17 2.91 11.33 -3.71
CA ASP A 17 3.99 10.57 -4.33
C ASP A 17 4.42 9.44 -3.40
N PRO A 18 4.58 8.21 -3.94
CA PRO A 18 5.03 7.10 -3.11
C PRO A 18 6.40 7.36 -2.50
N ALA A 19 6.54 7.03 -1.23
CA ALA A 19 7.80 7.20 -0.50
C ALA A 19 8.32 5.84 -0.07
N HIS A 20 9.59 5.57 -0.38
CA HIS A 20 10.26 4.36 0.09
C HIS A 20 10.75 4.55 1.51
N LEU A 21 10.62 3.52 2.34
CA LEU A 21 11.11 3.58 3.71
C LEU A 21 12.61 3.32 3.73
N PRO A 22 13.38 4.13 4.47
CA PRO A 22 14.83 3.94 4.55
C PRO A 22 15.18 2.55 5.07
N GLY A 23 16.08 1.85 4.36
CA GLY A 23 16.50 0.51 4.75
C GLY A 23 15.52 -0.60 4.37
N TRP A 24 14.39 -0.27 3.77
CA TRP A 24 13.37 -1.25 3.38
C TRP A 24 12.95 -1.02 1.94
N PRO A 25 13.80 -1.38 0.96
CA PRO A 25 13.56 -1.02 -0.44
C PRO A 25 12.26 -1.60 -1.02
N GLY A 26 11.74 -2.67 -0.45
CA GLY A 26 10.48 -3.25 -0.89
C GLY A 26 9.24 -2.58 -0.31
N LEU A 27 9.40 -1.68 0.66
CA LEU A 27 8.27 -1.02 1.32
C LEU A 27 8.05 0.37 0.75
N THR A 28 6.81 0.63 0.31
CA THR A 28 6.41 1.90 -0.25
C THR A 28 5.17 2.40 0.48
N LEU A 29 5.18 3.65 0.86
CA LEU A 29 4.08 4.29 1.57
C LEU A 29 3.48 5.36 0.66
N ALA A 30 2.14 5.36 0.52
CA ALA A 30 1.47 6.32 -0.34
C ALA A 30 0.10 6.71 0.21
N ARG A 31 -0.31 7.93 -0.10
CA ARG A 31 -1.69 8.38 0.12
C ARG A 31 -2.38 8.36 -1.22
N LEU A 32 -3.32 7.44 -1.37
CA LEU A 32 -4.05 7.27 -2.63
C LEU A 32 -5.31 8.12 -2.62
N ARG A 33 -5.49 8.91 -3.67
CA ARG A 33 -6.68 9.76 -3.85
C ARG A 33 -7.42 9.45 -5.14
N ALA A 34 -6.84 8.62 -6.00
CA ALA A 34 -7.41 8.27 -7.28
C ALA A 34 -7.14 6.80 -7.58
N ARG A 35 -7.89 6.25 -8.51
CA ARG A 35 -7.71 4.87 -8.95
C ARG A 35 -6.31 4.69 -9.51
N GLN A 36 -5.73 3.54 -9.23
CA GLN A 36 -4.40 3.20 -9.74
C GLN A 36 -4.42 1.76 -10.25
N ALA A 37 -4.21 1.59 -11.54
CA ALA A 37 -4.15 0.26 -12.14
C ALA A 37 -2.76 -0.34 -11.93
N VAL A 38 -2.72 -1.61 -11.57
CA VAL A 38 -1.49 -2.39 -11.44
C VAL A 38 -1.63 -3.57 -12.39
N GLU A 39 -1.05 -3.41 -13.58
CA GLU A 39 -1.28 -4.34 -14.68
C GLU A 39 -0.37 -5.55 -14.66
N THR A 40 0.78 -5.45 -13.98
CA THR A 40 1.74 -6.54 -13.93
C THR A 40 1.41 -7.48 -12.78
N PRO A 41 1.11 -8.77 -13.06
CA PRO A 41 0.90 -9.74 -12.00
C PRO A 41 2.18 -9.91 -11.20
N ALA A 42 2.12 -9.63 -9.93
CA ALA A 42 3.26 -9.80 -9.03
C ALA A 42 2.73 -9.86 -7.61
N ARG A 43 3.42 -10.61 -6.78
CA ARG A 43 3.02 -10.74 -5.39
C ARG A 43 3.25 -9.43 -4.65
N ARG A 44 2.20 -8.92 -4.02
CA ARG A 44 2.24 -7.67 -3.26
C ARG A 44 1.41 -7.82 -2.01
N LEU A 45 1.83 -7.11 -0.96
CA LEU A 45 1.06 -7.03 0.28
C LEU A 45 0.66 -5.57 0.47
N TYR A 46 -0.63 -5.33 0.72
CA TYR A 46 -1.15 -4.00 1.00
C TYR A 46 -1.68 -3.96 2.42
N LEU A 47 -1.30 -2.93 3.17
CA LEU A 47 -1.81 -2.70 4.51
C LEU A 47 -2.39 -1.29 4.55
N VAL A 48 -3.68 -1.19 4.93
CA VAL A 48 -4.35 0.11 5.05
C VAL A 48 -4.11 0.67 6.44
N LEU A 49 -3.57 1.90 6.49
CA LEU A 49 -3.30 2.60 7.73
C LEU A 49 -4.40 3.60 8.06
N GLU A 50 -5.02 4.19 7.03
CA GLU A 50 -6.07 5.18 7.19
C GLU A 50 -6.97 5.15 5.97
N GLY A 51 -8.27 5.41 6.15
CA GLY A 51 -9.23 5.39 5.07
C GLY A 51 -9.66 3.98 4.70
N GLU A 52 -10.20 3.81 3.51
CA GLU A 52 -10.66 2.52 3.01
C GLU A 52 -10.15 2.30 1.60
N LEU A 53 -9.84 1.05 1.27
CA LEU A 53 -9.32 0.68 -0.04
C LEU A 53 -10.11 -0.48 -0.61
N LEU A 54 -10.56 -0.33 -1.85
CA LEU A 54 -11.10 -1.43 -2.62
C LEU A 54 -10.02 -1.89 -3.59
N ILE A 55 -9.85 -3.20 -3.72
CA ILE A 55 -8.93 -3.77 -4.70
C ILE A 55 -9.75 -4.61 -5.67
N ASP A 56 -9.87 -4.15 -6.91
CA ASP A 56 -10.56 -4.90 -7.96
C ASP A 56 -9.59 -5.86 -8.61
N LEU A 57 -9.84 -7.15 -8.48
CA LEU A 57 -8.97 -8.18 -9.03
C LEU A 57 -9.36 -8.49 -10.47
N ALA A 58 -8.36 -8.85 -11.30
CA ALA A 58 -8.60 -9.19 -12.69
C ALA A 58 -9.55 -10.38 -12.84
N SER A 59 -9.61 -11.25 -11.84
CA SER A 59 -10.51 -12.40 -11.84
C SER A 59 -11.98 -12.02 -11.64
N GLY A 60 -12.30 -10.76 -11.36
CA GLY A 60 -13.67 -10.31 -11.15
C GLY A 60 -14.10 -10.19 -9.70
N HIS A 61 -13.26 -10.62 -8.78
CA HIS A 61 -13.50 -10.44 -7.35
C HIS A 61 -12.96 -9.11 -6.88
N TYR A 62 -13.40 -8.65 -5.72
CA TYR A 62 -12.83 -7.46 -5.12
C TYR A 62 -12.59 -7.70 -3.63
N LEU A 63 -11.65 -6.94 -3.09
CA LEU A 63 -11.32 -6.97 -1.67
C LEU A 63 -11.60 -5.59 -1.10
N HIS A 64 -12.15 -5.53 0.11
CA HIS A 64 -12.44 -4.26 0.79
C HIS A 64 -11.64 -4.21 2.08
N LEU A 65 -10.73 -3.27 2.17
CA LEU A 65 -9.82 -3.14 3.30
C LEU A 65 -10.15 -1.89 4.12
N HIS A 66 -10.21 -2.07 5.43
CA HIS A 66 -10.36 -1.01 6.42
C HIS A 66 -9.03 -0.79 7.13
N PRO A 67 -8.89 0.29 7.91
CA PRO A 67 -7.64 0.52 8.65
C PRO A 67 -7.27 -0.69 9.50
N GLY A 68 -6.03 -1.14 9.36
CA GLY A 68 -5.54 -2.33 10.04
C GLY A 68 -5.66 -3.61 9.25
N ASP A 69 -6.40 -3.59 8.13
CA ASP A 69 -6.50 -4.76 7.27
C ASP A 69 -5.36 -4.83 6.28
N ALA A 70 -4.95 -6.04 5.96
CA ALA A 70 -3.93 -6.29 4.94
C ALA A 70 -4.46 -7.29 3.94
N ALA A 71 -4.00 -7.18 2.68
CA ALA A 71 -4.35 -8.13 1.64
C ALA A 71 -3.11 -8.50 0.85
N GLN A 72 -2.99 -9.78 0.54
CA GLN A 72 -1.96 -10.27 -0.37
C GLN A 72 -2.58 -10.47 -1.73
N VAL A 73 -2.00 -9.88 -2.77
CA VAL A 73 -2.52 -9.92 -4.14
C VAL A 73 -1.42 -10.43 -5.06
N GLU A 74 -1.77 -11.35 -5.95
CA GLU A 74 -0.81 -11.95 -6.88
C GLU A 74 -1.19 -11.74 -8.34
N GLU A 75 -2.39 -11.25 -8.62
CA GLU A 75 -2.85 -11.02 -10.00
C GLU A 75 -2.91 -9.52 -10.30
N ALA A 76 -3.11 -9.19 -11.57
CA ALA A 76 -3.33 -7.80 -11.95
C ALA A 76 -4.58 -7.26 -11.25
N HIS A 77 -4.57 -6.00 -10.89
CA HIS A 77 -5.64 -5.43 -10.07
C HIS A 77 -5.66 -3.90 -10.21
N THR A 78 -6.73 -3.30 -9.66
CA THR A 78 -6.86 -1.85 -9.59
C THR A 78 -7.11 -1.46 -8.15
N LEU A 79 -6.33 -0.51 -7.66
CA LEU A 79 -6.52 0.06 -6.33
C LEU A 79 -7.53 1.20 -6.43
N VAL A 80 -8.59 1.14 -5.64
CA VAL A 80 -9.67 2.13 -5.66
C VAL A 80 -9.87 2.67 -4.24
N PRO A 81 -9.28 3.82 -3.89
CA PRO A 81 -9.53 4.40 -2.57
C PRO A 81 -10.95 4.93 -2.46
N VAL A 82 -11.58 4.72 -1.31
CA VAL A 82 -12.86 5.33 -1.00
C VAL A 82 -12.53 6.69 -0.41
N ALA A 83 -12.70 7.76 -1.20
CA ALA A 83 -12.23 9.11 -0.92
C ALA A 83 -10.70 9.17 -0.92
N GLN A 84 -10.04 8.68 0.12
CA GLN A 84 -8.58 8.55 0.15
C GLN A 84 -8.20 7.40 1.07
N ALA A 85 -6.98 6.89 0.88
CA ALA A 85 -6.45 5.83 1.73
C ALA A 85 -4.94 5.98 1.87
N VAL A 86 -4.43 5.78 3.09
CA VAL A 86 -2.99 5.69 3.33
C VAL A 86 -2.65 4.22 3.38
N VAL A 87 -1.76 3.80 2.48
CA VAL A 87 -1.47 2.39 2.25
C VAL A 87 0.03 2.15 2.28
N LEU A 88 0.41 1.09 2.98
CA LEU A 88 1.77 0.59 2.96
C LEU A 88 1.79 -0.61 2.02
N GLU A 89 2.62 -0.54 0.99
CA GLU A 89 2.76 -1.61 0.01
C GLU A 89 4.11 -2.29 0.17
N TRP A 90 4.10 -3.61 0.21
CA TRP A 90 5.33 -4.40 0.22
C TRP A 90 5.44 -5.21 -1.05
N LYS A 91 6.56 -5.04 -1.75
CA LYS A 91 6.91 -5.83 -2.93
C LYS A 91 8.11 -6.67 -2.54
N PRO A 92 7.96 -8.00 -2.41
CA PRO A 92 9.12 -8.81 -2.12
C PRO A 92 10.08 -8.75 -3.29
N SER A 93 11.37 -8.56 -3.00
CA SER A 93 12.38 -8.66 -4.04
C SER A 93 12.58 -10.14 -4.37
N SER A 94 12.48 -10.43 -5.62
CA SER A 94 12.68 -11.80 -6.10
C SER A 94 14.12 -12.04 -6.48
#